data_b0c41d549e21269f7db07b27e1abe235
#
_entry.id   b0c41d549e21269f7db07b27e1abe235
#
_cell.length_a   1.000
_cell.length_b   1.000
_cell.length_c   1.000
_cell.angle_alpha   90.00
_cell.angle_beta   90.00
_cell.angle_gamma   90.00
#
_symmetry.space_group_name_H-M   'P 1'
#
loop_
_entity.id
_entity.type
_entity.pdbx_description
1 polymer ?
#
loop_
_entity_poly.entity_id
_entity_poly.type
_entity_poly.pdbx_seq_one_letter_code
_entity_poly.pdbx_strand_id
1 'polypeptide(L)'
;MSGAAARGRVQALAPAKVNPWLFVLGRGLDGWHELDLGYLALDLADLVEVEGTRDGEVAVETTGPQRTPDIVDGPAHLAWRGARLALDQLARRGACEAADGARVRVDKRIPSQSGLGGGSSDAAAAWLAVRHLHGA
;
A
#
# COMPACT_ATOMS: atom_id res chain seq x y z
N MET A 1 14.85 -27.94 -5.12
CA MET A 1 14.09 -26.91 -4.38
C MET A 1 14.79 -25.57 -4.61
N SER A 2 14.31 -24.81 -5.55
CA SER A 2 14.78 -23.45 -5.76
C SER A 2 14.01 -22.55 -4.78
N GLY A 3 14.60 -22.29 -3.60
CA GLY A 3 14.12 -21.20 -2.76
C GLY A 3 14.33 -19.91 -3.55
N ALA A 4 13.25 -19.24 -3.92
CA ALA A 4 13.33 -17.92 -4.50
C ALA A 4 14.11 -17.03 -3.53
N ALA A 5 15.30 -16.59 -3.92
CA ALA A 5 16.13 -15.72 -3.09
C ALA A 5 15.35 -14.42 -2.88
N ALA A 6 14.97 -14.16 -1.63
CA ALA A 6 14.33 -12.92 -1.27
C ALA A 6 15.27 -11.76 -1.61
N ARG A 7 14.76 -10.74 -2.30
CA ARG A 7 15.54 -9.52 -2.65
C ARG A 7 15.68 -8.53 -1.48
N GLY A 8 15.42 -8.98 -0.28
CA GLY A 8 15.43 -8.13 0.92
C GLY A 8 14.02 -7.87 1.45
N ARG A 9 14.00 -7.13 2.54
CA ARG A 9 12.78 -6.80 3.28
C ARG A 9 12.81 -5.33 3.67
N VAL A 10 11.69 -4.66 3.51
CA VAL A 10 11.50 -3.24 3.86
C VAL A 10 10.27 -3.11 4.73
N GLN A 11 10.37 -2.31 5.77
CA GLN A 11 9.24 -1.91 6.60
C GLN A 11 8.96 -0.43 6.41
N ALA A 12 7.68 -0.07 6.31
CA ALA A 12 7.22 1.30 6.19
C ALA A 12 6.06 1.55 7.14
N LEU A 13 6.06 2.69 7.81
CA LEU A 13 4.90 3.16 8.55
C LEU A 13 3.88 3.74 7.58
N ALA A 14 2.62 3.37 7.77
CA ALA A 14 1.48 3.87 7.02
C ALA A 14 0.57 4.67 7.98
N PRO A 15 0.81 5.98 8.15
CA PRO A 15 0.11 6.78 9.14
C PRO A 15 -1.35 7.00 8.75
N ALA A 16 -2.20 7.07 9.78
CA ALA A 16 -3.54 7.62 9.68
C ALA A 16 -3.47 9.13 9.40
N LYS A 17 -4.56 9.69 8.94
CA LYS A 17 -4.72 11.14 8.71
C LYS A 17 -6.06 11.62 9.23
N VAL A 18 -6.13 12.90 9.55
CA VAL A 18 -7.38 13.66 9.64
C VAL A 18 -7.34 14.82 8.65
N ASN A 19 -8.50 15.29 8.25
CA ASN A 19 -8.65 16.49 7.43
C ASN A 19 -9.12 17.63 8.34
N PRO A 20 -8.23 18.55 8.78
CA PRO A 20 -8.62 19.69 9.62
C PRO A 20 -9.66 20.59 8.94
N TRP A 21 -9.65 20.65 7.62
CA TRP A 21 -10.71 21.24 6.79
C TRP A 21 -10.90 20.45 5.52
N LEU A 22 -12.11 20.48 4.98
CA LEU A 22 -12.46 19.89 3.71
C LEU A 22 -13.60 20.69 3.10
N PHE A 23 -13.34 21.34 1.97
CA PHE A 23 -14.34 22.09 1.19
C PHE A 23 -14.48 21.47 -0.19
N VAL A 24 -15.70 21.22 -0.61
CA VAL A 24 -16.02 20.82 -1.99
C VAL A 24 -16.20 22.10 -2.81
N LEU A 25 -15.27 22.37 -3.73
CA LEU A 25 -15.28 23.59 -4.55
C LEU A 25 -16.18 23.48 -5.78
N GLY A 26 -16.38 22.26 -6.27
CA GLY A 26 -17.20 22.01 -7.44
C GLY A 26 -17.01 20.61 -7.98
N ARG A 27 -17.57 20.35 -9.15
CA ARG A 27 -17.40 19.10 -9.88
C ARG A 27 -16.66 19.37 -11.19
N GLY A 28 -15.54 18.73 -11.39
CA GLY A 28 -14.76 18.82 -12.62
C GLY A 28 -15.49 18.18 -13.82
N LEU A 29 -15.03 18.49 -15.02
CA LEU A 29 -15.55 17.91 -16.28
C LEU A 29 -15.33 16.39 -16.35
N ASP A 30 -14.34 15.86 -15.61
CA ASP A 30 -14.03 14.43 -15.44
C ASP A 30 -14.97 13.69 -14.47
N GLY A 31 -15.93 14.43 -13.86
CA GLY A 31 -16.89 13.90 -12.90
C GLY A 31 -16.38 13.82 -11.45
N TRP A 32 -15.11 14.14 -11.18
CA TRP A 32 -14.55 14.20 -9.85
C TRP A 32 -14.83 15.53 -9.17
N HIS A 33 -14.92 15.51 -7.83
CA HIS A 33 -15.05 16.74 -7.06
C HIS A 33 -13.69 17.42 -6.92
N GLU A 34 -13.67 18.72 -7.14
CA GLU A 34 -12.55 19.57 -6.79
C GLU A 34 -12.64 19.90 -5.29
N LEU A 35 -11.56 19.67 -4.56
CA LEU A 35 -11.52 19.78 -3.11
C LEU A 35 -10.39 20.73 -2.68
N ASP A 36 -10.71 21.57 -1.69
CA ASP A 36 -9.72 22.24 -0.86
C ASP A 36 -9.72 21.57 0.52
N LEU A 37 -8.62 20.95 0.87
CA LEU A 37 -8.53 20.19 2.11
C LEU A 37 -7.12 20.22 2.71
N GLY A 38 -7.05 20.11 4.03
CA GLY A 38 -5.80 19.86 4.74
C GLY A 38 -5.64 18.39 5.10
N TYR A 39 -4.40 17.96 5.16
CA TYR A 39 -4.02 16.67 5.72
C TYR A 39 -3.16 16.87 6.95
N LEU A 40 -3.47 16.15 8.02
CA LEU A 40 -2.63 16.03 9.19
C LEU A 40 -2.39 14.55 9.48
N ALA A 41 -1.14 14.12 9.37
CA ALA A 41 -0.75 12.77 9.72
C ALA A 41 -0.77 12.59 11.25
N LEU A 42 -1.20 11.42 11.69
CA LEU A 42 -1.28 11.05 13.10
C LEU A 42 -0.15 10.09 13.47
N ASP A 43 0.12 9.97 14.76
CA ASP A 43 1.04 8.95 15.29
C ASP A 43 0.47 7.53 15.20
N LEU A 44 -0.84 7.39 15.07
CA LEU A 44 -1.48 6.11 14.77
C LEU A 44 -1.11 5.68 13.34
N ALA A 45 -0.48 4.53 13.22
CA ALA A 45 -0.02 4.03 11.92
C ALA A 45 -0.14 2.50 11.84
N ASP A 46 -0.43 2.00 10.66
CA ASP A 46 -0.20 0.60 10.31
C ASP A 46 1.28 0.37 10.00
N LEU A 47 1.76 -0.84 10.18
CA LEU A 47 3.09 -1.24 9.77
C LEU A 47 2.97 -2.13 8.54
N VAL A 48 3.55 -1.69 7.44
CA VAL A 48 3.59 -2.45 6.19
C VAL A 48 5.00 -3.00 5.98
N GLU A 49 5.11 -4.33 5.94
CA GLU A 49 6.35 -5.03 5.61
C GLU A 49 6.23 -5.62 4.21
N VAL A 50 7.24 -5.42 3.40
CA VAL A 50 7.33 -5.99 2.05
C VAL A 50 8.63 -6.77 1.91
N GLU A 51 8.49 -8.04 1.52
CA GLU A 51 9.57 -8.93 1.15
C GLU A 51 9.55 -9.17 -0.37
N GLY A 52 10.67 -8.93 -1.05
CA GLY A 52 10.80 -9.20 -2.47
C GLY A 52 10.92 -10.70 -2.74
N THR A 53 10.18 -11.20 -3.73
CA THR A 53 10.22 -12.60 -4.17
C THR A 53 10.61 -12.72 -5.64
N ARG A 54 10.76 -13.97 -6.11
CA ARG A 54 11.10 -14.31 -7.50
C ARG A 54 10.08 -15.25 -8.11
N ASP A 55 8.85 -15.20 -7.65
CA ASP A 55 7.75 -16.04 -8.15
C ASP A 55 6.79 -15.28 -9.09
N GLY A 56 7.04 -13.98 -9.32
CA GLY A 56 6.19 -13.11 -10.13
C GLY A 56 4.85 -12.72 -9.48
N GLU A 57 4.61 -13.22 -8.29
CA GLU A 57 3.32 -13.07 -7.61
C GLU A 57 3.34 -11.94 -6.59
N VAL A 58 2.17 -11.39 -6.31
CA VAL A 58 1.94 -10.51 -5.17
C VAL A 58 0.98 -11.19 -4.21
N ALA A 59 1.41 -11.34 -2.97
CA ALA A 59 0.57 -11.85 -1.89
C ALA A 59 0.45 -10.80 -0.79
N VAL A 60 -0.69 -10.75 -0.12
CA VAL A 60 -0.91 -9.89 1.05
C VAL A 60 -1.46 -10.72 2.20
N GLU A 61 -1.02 -10.41 3.39
CA GLU A 61 -1.51 -10.95 4.66
C GLU A 61 -1.77 -9.79 5.62
N THR A 62 -2.97 -9.74 6.17
CA THR A 62 -3.34 -8.74 7.17
C THR A 62 -3.35 -9.39 8.56
N THR A 63 -2.66 -8.74 9.49
CA THR A 63 -2.59 -9.11 10.90
C THR A 63 -2.94 -7.89 11.77
N GLY A 64 -2.77 -8.01 13.07
CA GLY A 64 -2.89 -6.89 14.01
C GLY A 64 -4.25 -6.73 14.67
N PRO A 65 -4.34 -5.81 15.65
CA PRO A 65 -5.50 -5.68 16.52
C PRO A 65 -6.75 -5.14 15.80
N GLN A 66 -6.58 -4.48 14.67
CA GLN A 66 -7.69 -3.92 13.87
C GLN A 66 -8.01 -4.76 12.63
N ARG A 67 -7.46 -5.97 12.53
CA ARG A 67 -7.88 -6.91 11.48
C ARG A 67 -9.30 -7.36 11.77
N THR A 68 -10.19 -7.12 10.80
CA THR A 68 -11.61 -7.46 10.88
C THR A 68 -11.99 -8.34 9.68
N PRO A 69 -13.11 -9.11 9.74
CA PRO A 69 -13.52 -10.02 8.67
C PRO A 69 -13.83 -9.34 7.33
N ASP A 70 -14.12 -8.05 7.31
CA ASP A 70 -14.34 -7.26 6.10
C ASP A 70 -13.04 -6.95 5.34
N ILE A 71 -11.88 -7.11 5.98
CA ILE A 71 -10.59 -7.00 5.32
C ILE A 71 -10.27 -8.33 4.63
N VAL A 72 -10.37 -8.34 3.31
CA VAL A 72 -10.10 -9.52 2.49
C VAL A 72 -8.71 -9.42 1.89
N ASP A 73 -7.85 -10.40 2.22
CA ASP A 73 -6.54 -10.52 1.61
C ASP A 73 -6.66 -10.95 0.14
N GLY A 74 -5.80 -10.41 -0.73
CA GLY A 74 -5.80 -10.71 -2.15
C GLY A 74 -5.87 -9.47 -3.04
N PRO A 75 -6.20 -9.62 -4.34
CA PRO A 75 -6.13 -8.54 -5.33
C PRO A 75 -7.03 -7.31 -5.05
N ALA A 76 -8.06 -7.48 -4.25
CA ALA A 76 -8.93 -6.38 -3.82
C ALA A 76 -8.30 -5.52 -2.71
N HIS A 77 -7.33 -6.05 -1.99
CA HIS A 77 -6.64 -5.34 -0.91
C HIS A 77 -5.81 -4.17 -1.45
N LEU A 78 -5.94 -3.00 -0.85
CA LEU A 78 -5.26 -1.79 -1.35
C LEU A 78 -3.73 -1.90 -1.31
N ALA A 79 -3.15 -2.54 -0.28
CA ALA A 79 -1.71 -2.77 -0.22
C ALA A 79 -1.23 -3.75 -1.32
N TRP A 80 -2.01 -4.77 -1.66
CA TRP A 80 -1.75 -5.64 -2.80
C TRP A 80 -1.69 -4.82 -4.11
N ARG A 81 -2.68 -3.95 -4.31
CA ARG A 81 -2.76 -3.09 -5.50
C ARG A 81 -1.60 -2.11 -5.57
N GLY A 82 -1.20 -1.54 -4.43
CA GLY A 82 -0.02 -0.67 -4.34
C GLY A 82 1.27 -1.37 -4.76
N ALA A 83 1.51 -2.57 -4.21
CA ALA A 83 2.68 -3.38 -4.56
C ALA A 83 2.67 -3.81 -6.04
N ARG A 84 1.53 -4.28 -6.56
CA ARG A 84 1.38 -4.66 -7.97
C ARG A 84 1.63 -3.49 -8.91
N LEU A 85 1.06 -2.32 -8.61
CA LEU A 85 1.28 -1.10 -9.38
C LEU A 85 2.77 -0.71 -9.44
N ALA A 86 3.47 -0.81 -8.32
CA ALA A 86 4.91 -0.52 -8.29
C ALA A 86 5.70 -1.46 -9.19
N LEU A 87 5.46 -2.78 -9.10
CA LEU A 87 6.12 -3.76 -9.96
C LEU A 87 5.82 -3.52 -11.44
N ASP A 88 4.57 -3.23 -11.80
CA ASP A 88 4.19 -2.94 -13.18
C ASP A 88 4.87 -1.68 -13.72
N GLN A 89 4.99 -0.63 -12.90
CA GLN A 89 5.70 0.59 -13.28
C GLN A 89 7.20 0.36 -13.44
N LEU A 90 7.81 -0.44 -12.56
CA LEU A 90 9.23 -0.79 -12.63
C LEU A 90 9.52 -1.65 -13.86
N ALA A 91 8.67 -2.61 -14.17
CA ALA A 91 8.80 -3.46 -15.35
C ALA A 91 8.76 -2.64 -16.65
N ARG A 92 7.84 -1.68 -16.76
CA ARG A 92 7.77 -0.75 -17.92
C ARG A 92 9.03 0.08 -18.11
N ARG A 93 9.79 0.32 -17.03
CA ARG A 93 11.06 1.05 -17.05
C ARG A 93 12.28 0.14 -17.18
N GLY A 94 12.07 -1.17 -17.28
CA GLY A 94 13.16 -2.16 -17.27
C GLY A 94 13.90 -2.27 -15.93
N ALA A 95 13.29 -1.80 -14.85
CA ALA A 95 13.88 -1.78 -13.51
C ALA A 95 13.54 -3.02 -12.67
N CYS A 96 12.68 -3.90 -13.15
CA CYS A 96 12.44 -5.23 -12.57
C CYS A 96 12.12 -6.26 -13.67
N GLU A 97 12.22 -7.53 -13.30
CA GLU A 97 11.96 -8.67 -14.19
C GLU A 97 10.52 -9.19 -13.99
N ALA A 98 10.02 -9.96 -14.96
CA ALA A 98 8.71 -10.60 -14.85
C ALA A 98 8.60 -11.59 -13.68
N ALA A 99 9.73 -12.16 -13.25
CA ALA A 99 9.81 -13.06 -12.10
C ALA A 99 9.81 -12.32 -10.75
N ASP A 100 9.95 -11.00 -10.73
CA ASP A 100 9.92 -10.25 -9.48
C ASP A 100 8.50 -10.17 -8.92
N GLY A 101 8.37 -10.51 -7.66
CA GLY A 101 7.12 -10.50 -6.90
C GLY A 101 7.29 -9.84 -5.54
N ALA A 102 6.25 -9.84 -4.75
CA ALA A 102 6.26 -9.26 -3.41
C ALA A 102 5.31 -9.99 -2.45
N ARG A 103 5.77 -10.22 -1.22
CA ARG A 103 4.92 -10.57 -0.08
C ARG A 103 4.75 -9.37 0.80
N VAL A 104 3.51 -8.97 0.99
CA VAL A 104 3.13 -7.80 1.78
C VAL A 104 2.46 -8.28 3.06
N ARG A 105 2.92 -7.82 4.20
CA ARG A 105 2.26 -8.02 5.48
C ARG A 105 1.84 -6.67 6.04
N VAL A 106 0.57 -6.54 6.41
CA VAL A 106 0.02 -5.34 7.02
C VAL A 106 -0.36 -5.65 8.46
N ASP A 107 0.35 -5.05 9.42
CA ASP A 107 -0.05 -5.05 10.83
C ASP A 107 -1.03 -3.90 11.04
N LYS A 108 -2.32 -4.25 11.07
CA LYS A 108 -3.43 -3.30 11.05
C LYS A 108 -3.71 -2.73 12.44
N ARG A 109 -3.50 -1.43 12.62
CA ARG A 109 -3.74 -0.68 13.84
C ARG A 109 -4.75 0.45 13.64
N ILE A 110 -4.92 0.91 12.40
CA ILE A 110 -5.92 1.90 12.02
C ILE A 110 -7.24 1.16 11.77
N PRO A 111 -8.34 1.53 12.43
CA PRO A 111 -9.63 0.90 12.19
C PRO A 111 -10.07 1.01 10.73
N SER A 112 -10.61 -0.08 10.19
CA SER A 112 -11.17 -0.10 8.84
C SER A 112 -12.40 0.81 8.75
N GLN A 113 -12.59 1.45 7.60
CA GLN A 113 -13.74 2.33 7.29
C GLN A 113 -13.97 3.46 8.32
N SER A 114 -12.89 3.91 8.97
CA SER A 114 -12.94 4.95 10.00
C SER A 114 -12.84 6.38 9.48
N GLY A 115 -12.61 6.56 8.17
CA GLY A 115 -12.30 7.87 7.59
C GLY A 115 -10.85 8.35 7.85
N LEU A 116 -10.02 7.53 8.49
CA LEU A 116 -8.63 7.86 8.84
C LEU A 116 -7.62 7.54 7.71
N GLY A 117 -8.09 7.07 6.57
CA GLY A 117 -7.26 6.87 5.37
C GLY A 117 -6.28 5.69 5.45
N GLY A 118 -6.50 4.73 6.35
CA GLY A 118 -5.58 3.61 6.59
C GLY A 118 -5.30 2.79 5.34
N GLY A 119 -6.33 2.38 4.60
CA GLY A 119 -6.15 1.57 3.39
C GLY A 119 -5.35 2.27 2.28
N SER A 120 -5.58 3.56 2.08
CA SER A 120 -4.80 4.35 1.11
C SER A 120 -3.35 4.53 1.56
N SER A 121 -3.13 4.69 2.86
CA SER A 121 -1.79 4.78 3.45
C SER A 121 -1.04 3.47 3.31
N ASP A 122 -1.70 2.32 3.54
CA ASP A 122 -1.15 0.98 3.33
C ASP A 122 -0.73 0.76 1.87
N ALA A 123 -1.56 1.19 0.92
CA ALA A 123 -1.25 1.12 -0.51
C ALA A 123 -0.01 1.93 -0.88
N ALA A 124 0.09 3.15 -0.38
CA ALA A 124 1.23 4.03 -0.61
C ALA A 124 2.51 3.46 0.02
N ALA A 125 2.42 2.94 1.24
CA ALA A 125 3.54 2.32 1.94
C ALA A 125 4.05 1.06 1.20
N ALA A 126 3.15 0.20 0.73
CA ALA A 126 3.51 -0.98 -0.06
C ALA A 126 4.16 -0.58 -1.40
N TRP A 127 3.64 0.41 -2.09
CA TRP A 127 4.20 0.94 -3.34
C TRP A 127 5.60 1.48 -3.14
N LEU A 128 5.82 2.29 -2.10
CA LEU A 128 7.13 2.86 -1.76
C LEU A 128 8.14 1.76 -1.39
N ALA A 129 7.72 0.78 -0.57
CA ALA A 129 8.59 -0.31 -0.13
C ALA A 129 9.06 -1.18 -1.30
N VAL A 130 8.17 -1.52 -2.25
CA VAL A 130 8.56 -2.25 -3.47
C VAL A 130 9.57 -1.45 -4.28
N ARG A 131 9.35 -0.17 -4.49
CA ARG A 131 10.30 0.68 -5.22
C ARG A 131 11.66 0.73 -4.54
N HIS A 132 11.68 0.88 -3.22
CA HIS A 132 12.92 0.89 -2.44
C HIS A 132 13.71 -0.42 -2.59
N LEU A 133 13.03 -1.57 -2.60
CA LEU A 133 13.66 -2.87 -2.84
C LEU A 133 14.35 -2.98 -4.20
N HIS A 134 13.91 -2.20 -5.18
CA HIS A 134 14.46 -2.15 -6.54
C HIS A 134 15.37 -0.95 -6.78
N GLY A 135 15.70 -0.17 -5.74
CA GLY A 135 16.61 0.98 -5.84
C GLY A 135 16.03 2.19 -6.57
N ALA A 136 14.69 2.35 -6.55
CA ALA A 136 13.96 3.39 -7.31
C ALA A 136 13.20 4.35 -6.39
#